data_25c09036e8c7bef98b144ba01b7e3bb4
#
_entry.id   25c09036e8c7bef98b144ba01b7e3bb4
#
_cell.length_a   1.000
_cell.length_b   1.000
_cell.length_c   1.000
_cell.angle_alpha   90.00
_cell.angle_beta   90.00
_cell.angle_gamma   90.00
#
_symmetry.space_group_name_H-M   'P 1'
#
loop_
_entity.id
_entity.type
_entity.pdbx_description
1 polymer ?
#
loop_
_entity_poly.entity_id
_entity_poly.type
_entity_poly.pdbx_seq_one_letter_code
_entity_poly.pdbx_strand_id
1 'polypeptide(L)'
;MLGETMIGTGGVIPPPPEYWPMVCEICKANDVLVINDEVITGFGRAGTWFGFEQFGSDPDLITLAKGLSSGYLPLGAVGAKDHVFDAFLGGPGEAFMSGATYMGHPLCCAAGIANLEIVEREKLVERCAELGPYLQDGLGTLRSHAIVGDVRGVGLVAGIEYVKDKATREWFAPAQGVAAKIRDEAFQRGVFVRMLGGGHVHAVAPPFIISKEQIDTVVRVLDESIGVVEKQFGY
;
A
#
# COMPACT_ATOMS: atom_id res chain seq x y z
N MET A 1 18.82 -8.49 0.41
CA MET A 1 17.41 -8.78 0.75
C MET A 1 16.52 -7.72 0.11
N LEU A 2 15.54 -8.09 -0.70
CA LEU A 2 14.55 -7.15 -1.27
C LEU A 2 13.16 -7.58 -0.79
N GLY A 3 12.36 -6.63 -0.30
CA GLY A 3 10.98 -6.89 0.09
C GLY A 3 10.12 -5.62 0.07
N GLU A 4 8.81 -5.80 -0.19
CA GLU A 4 7.85 -4.71 0.03
C GLU A 4 7.81 -4.39 1.54
N THR A 5 7.90 -3.11 1.89
CA THR A 5 7.85 -2.67 3.31
C THR A 5 6.56 -3.14 3.98
N MET A 6 5.47 -3.12 3.24
CA MET A 6 4.20 -3.78 3.51
C MET A 6 3.75 -4.45 2.21
N ILE A 7 3.39 -5.72 2.25
CA ILE A 7 2.89 -6.42 1.05
C ILE A 7 1.62 -5.71 0.57
N GLY A 8 1.68 -5.13 -0.63
CA GLY A 8 0.58 -4.36 -1.20
C GLY A 8 -0.37 -5.22 -2.01
N THR A 9 0.03 -5.56 -3.24
CA THR A 9 -0.84 -6.29 -4.19
C THR A 9 -1.16 -7.72 -3.78
N GLY A 10 -0.35 -8.32 -2.89
CA GLY A 10 -0.61 -9.62 -2.28
C GLY A 10 -1.77 -9.62 -1.28
N GLY A 11 -2.37 -8.46 -0.95
CA GLY A 11 -3.56 -8.39 -0.12
C GLY A 11 -3.51 -7.36 1.01
N VAL A 12 -2.70 -6.34 0.91
CA VAL A 12 -2.47 -5.30 1.93
C VAL A 12 -2.15 -5.95 3.28
N ILE A 13 -0.94 -6.48 3.41
CA ILE A 13 -0.52 -7.25 4.58
C ILE A 13 0.57 -6.49 5.31
N PRO A 14 0.24 -5.74 6.38
CA PRO A 14 1.24 -5.14 7.25
C PRO A 14 2.10 -6.22 7.91
N PRO A 15 3.43 -6.03 7.99
CA PRO A 15 4.30 -6.98 8.69
C PRO A 15 4.05 -6.93 10.21
N PRO A 16 4.33 -8.03 10.94
CA PRO A 16 4.43 -7.97 12.40
C PRO A 16 5.48 -6.94 12.84
N PRO A 17 5.31 -6.31 14.02
CA PRO A 17 6.21 -5.24 14.47
C PRO A 17 7.70 -5.61 14.52
N GLU A 18 8.00 -6.88 14.81
CA GLU A 18 9.35 -7.41 14.92
C GLU A 18 9.99 -7.82 13.58
N TYR A 19 9.21 -7.89 12.50
CA TYR A 19 9.68 -8.47 11.23
C TYR A 19 10.87 -7.70 10.64
N TRP A 20 10.70 -6.41 10.38
CA TRP A 20 11.75 -5.61 9.76
C TRP A 20 12.97 -5.39 10.67
N PRO A 21 12.82 -5.11 11.96
CA PRO A 21 13.96 -5.07 12.89
C PRO A 21 14.80 -6.36 12.84
N MET A 22 14.17 -7.53 12.89
CA MET A 22 14.86 -8.82 12.80
C MET A 22 15.53 -9.04 11.44
N VAL A 23 14.84 -8.70 10.34
CA VAL A 23 15.42 -8.83 8.98
C VAL A 23 16.66 -7.95 8.85
N CYS A 24 16.60 -6.70 9.30
CA CYS A 24 17.73 -5.77 9.24
C CYS A 24 18.92 -6.28 10.08
N GLU A 25 18.66 -6.81 11.28
CA GLU A 25 19.71 -7.38 12.14
C GLU A 25 20.39 -8.59 11.47
N ILE A 26 19.61 -9.52 10.93
CA ILE A 26 20.13 -10.70 10.23
C ILE A 26 20.93 -10.29 8.99
N CYS A 27 20.42 -9.37 8.18
CA CYS A 27 21.11 -8.89 6.98
C CYS A 27 22.44 -8.22 7.34
N LYS A 28 22.45 -7.34 8.34
CA LYS A 28 23.66 -6.69 8.82
C LYS A 28 24.70 -7.68 9.33
N ALA A 29 24.29 -8.71 10.06
CA ALA A 29 25.19 -9.74 10.58
C ALA A 29 25.82 -10.61 9.46
N ASN A 30 25.23 -10.63 8.26
CA ASN A 30 25.67 -11.44 7.13
C ASN A 30 26.18 -10.60 5.93
N ASP A 31 26.42 -9.31 6.12
CA ASP A 31 26.87 -8.38 5.07
C ASP A 31 25.92 -8.37 3.84
N VAL A 32 24.60 -8.38 4.09
CA VAL A 32 23.56 -8.36 3.07
C VAL A 32 22.85 -7.02 3.08
N LEU A 33 22.80 -6.34 1.95
CA LEU A 33 22.05 -5.09 1.79
C LEU A 33 20.54 -5.32 1.93
N VAL A 34 19.85 -4.39 2.59
CA VAL A 34 18.39 -4.35 2.73
C VAL A 34 17.83 -3.36 1.72
N ILE A 35 16.87 -3.82 0.91
CA ILE A 35 16.17 -3.00 -0.08
C ILE A 35 14.68 -3.04 0.26
N ASN A 36 14.11 -1.90 0.62
CA ASN A 36 12.67 -1.77 0.84
C ASN A 36 11.97 -1.28 -0.45
N ASP A 37 10.96 -2.02 -0.89
CA ASP A 37 10.07 -1.54 -1.93
C ASP A 37 9.01 -0.63 -1.31
N GLU A 38 9.17 0.69 -1.52
CA GLU A 38 8.30 1.76 -1.05
C GLU A 38 7.32 2.26 -2.14
N VAL A 39 7.19 1.52 -3.22
CA VAL A 39 6.32 1.89 -4.35
C VAL A 39 4.86 2.08 -3.91
N ILE A 40 4.39 1.36 -2.90
CA ILE A 40 3.03 1.54 -2.35
C ILE A 40 3.04 2.38 -1.07
N THR A 41 4.00 2.16 -0.18
CA THR A 41 4.03 2.74 1.17
C THR A 41 4.64 4.13 1.23
N GLY A 42 5.44 4.51 0.24
CA GLY A 42 6.10 5.81 0.17
C GLY A 42 5.14 6.99 -0.02
N PHE A 43 5.68 8.17 0.32
CA PHE A 43 5.06 9.47 0.14
C PHE A 43 3.75 9.67 0.91
N GLY A 44 3.64 9.09 2.12
CA GLY A 44 2.55 9.39 3.04
C GLY A 44 1.49 8.29 3.19
N ARG A 45 1.45 7.28 2.33
CA ARG A 45 0.38 6.27 2.33
C ARG A 45 0.20 5.56 3.67
N ALA A 46 1.29 5.27 4.37
CA ALA A 46 1.30 4.62 5.68
C ALA A 46 1.14 5.60 6.86
N GLY A 47 1.05 6.91 6.62
CA GLY A 47 1.01 7.94 7.66
C GLY A 47 2.39 8.52 8.02
N THR A 48 3.44 8.05 7.38
CA THR A 48 4.82 8.56 7.44
C THR A 48 5.29 8.86 6.02
N TRP A 49 6.39 9.60 5.83
CA TRP A 49 6.93 9.84 4.47
C TRP A 49 7.24 8.53 3.76
N PHE A 50 7.83 7.57 4.48
CA PHE A 50 8.12 6.23 3.97
C PHE A 50 7.62 5.17 4.96
N GLY A 51 7.19 4.03 4.44
CA GLY A 51 6.69 2.94 5.27
C GLY A 51 7.76 2.32 6.16
N PHE A 52 9.05 2.36 5.77
CA PHE A 52 10.13 1.84 6.60
C PHE A 52 10.20 2.55 7.96
N GLU A 53 9.84 3.83 8.05
CA GLU A 53 9.76 4.58 9.31
C GLU A 53 8.67 3.99 10.23
N GLN A 54 7.52 3.60 9.64
CA GLN A 54 6.39 3.02 10.36
C GLN A 54 6.68 1.62 10.91
N PHE A 55 7.47 0.83 10.18
CA PHE A 55 7.70 -0.58 10.48
C PHE A 55 9.09 -0.88 11.05
N GLY A 56 9.90 0.15 11.35
CA GLY A 56 11.20 0.00 11.98
C GLY A 56 12.25 -0.70 11.11
N SER A 57 12.17 -0.54 9.78
CA SER A 57 13.24 -0.97 8.88
C SER A 57 14.32 0.10 8.76
N ASP A 58 15.55 -0.32 8.47
CA ASP A 58 16.68 0.56 8.16
C ASP A 58 17.31 0.14 6.82
N PRO A 59 16.64 0.43 5.68
CA PRO A 59 17.08 -0.03 4.38
C PRO A 59 18.34 0.69 3.90
N ASP A 60 19.17 -0.03 3.14
CA ASP A 60 20.30 0.54 2.40
C ASP A 60 19.86 1.19 1.09
N LEU A 61 18.80 0.64 0.48
CA LEU A 61 18.16 1.20 -0.70
C LEU A 61 16.63 1.17 -0.56
N ILE A 62 15.98 2.12 -1.24
CA ILE A 62 14.52 2.15 -1.38
C ILE A 62 14.13 2.29 -2.85
N THR A 63 13.08 1.58 -3.27
CA THR A 63 12.50 1.76 -4.61
C THR A 63 11.23 2.61 -4.52
N LEU A 64 11.08 3.58 -5.42
CA LEU A 64 10.08 4.62 -5.36
C LEU A 64 9.33 4.75 -6.69
N ALA A 65 8.01 4.93 -6.63
CA ALA A 65 7.16 5.26 -7.79
C ALA A 65 5.82 5.83 -7.30
N LYS A 66 4.75 5.61 -8.02
CA LYS A 66 3.34 5.97 -7.71
C LYS A 66 3.17 7.33 -7.02
N GLY A 67 3.24 7.38 -5.69
CA GLY A 67 3.14 8.61 -4.88
C GLY A 67 4.16 9.68 -5.26
N LEU A 68 5.30 9.29 -5.84
CA LEU A 68 6.33 10.22 -6.31
C LEU A 68 5.79 11.24 -7.31
N SER A 69 4.90 10.84 -8.21
CA SER A 69 4.27 11.72 -9.20
C SER A 69 2.73 11.69 -9.17
N SER A 70 2.12 10.97 -8.22
CA SER A 70 0.67 10.77 -8.11
C SER A 70 0.00 10.32 -9.42
N GLY A 71 0.75 9.66 -10.31
CA GLY A 71 0.25 9.15 -11.59
C GLY A 71 0.10 10.19 -12.71
N TYR A 72 0.51 11.44 -12.49
CA TYR A 72 0.45 12.47 -13.53
C TYR A 72 1.39 12.17 -14.70
N LEU A 73 2.63 11.76 -14.41
CA LEU A 73 3.59 11.28 -15.40
C LEU A 73 4.36 10.06 -14.87
N PRO A 74 4.84 9.17 -15.75
CA PRO A 74 5.58 7.99 -15.35
C PRO A 74 6.94 8.39 -14.75
N LEU A 75 7.13 8.12 -13.46
CA LEU A 75 8.35 8.40 -12.72
C LEU A 75 8.61 7.30 -11.70
N GLY A 76 9.83 6.83 -11.65
CA GLY A 76 10.36 5.97 -10.61
C GLY A 76 11.73 6.43 -10.20
N ALA A 77 12.15 6.10 -8.99
CA ALA A 77 13.45 6.43 -8.45
C ALA A 77 13.97 5.32 -7.54
N VAL A 78 15.27 5.35 -7.28
CA VAL A 78 15.93 4.57 -6.26
C VAL A 78 16.66 5.55 -5.34
N GLY A 79 16.41 5.45 -4.04
CA GLY A 79 17.22 6.08 -3.01
C GLY A 79 18.25 5.09 -2.51
N ALA A 80 19.48 5.54 -2.26
CA ALA A 80 20.55 4.72 -1.72
C ALA A 80 21.29 5.48 -0.62
N LYS A 81 21.72 4.77 0.43
CA LYS A 81 22.64 5.32 1.43
C LYS A 81 24.02 5.58 0.83
N ASP A 82 24.76 6.50 1.43
CA ASP A 82 26.08 6.95 0.93
C ASP A 82 27.04 5.76 0.72
N HIS A 83 27.13 4.83 1.65
CA HIS A 83 28.05 3.68 1.54
C HIS A 83 27.76 2.79 0.31
N VAL A 84 26.51 2.75 -0.18
CA VAL A 84 26.16 2.04 -1.43
C VAL A 84 26.56 2.88 -2.63
N PHE A 85 26.27 4.19 -2.59
CA PHE A 85 26.62 5.11 -3.68
C PHE A 85 28.13 5.26 -3.85
N ASP A 86 28.88 5.36 -2.77
CA ASP A 86 30.34 5.55 -2.76
C ASP A 86 31.10 4.42 -3.47
N ALA A 87 30.52 3.20 -3.49
CA ALA A 87 31.09 2.07 -4.22
C ALA A 87 31.18 2.29 -5.74
N PHE A 88 30.47 3.30 -6.27
CA PHE A 88 30.45 3.64 -7.71
C PHE A 88 31.30 4.87 -8.05
N LEU A 89 32.06 5.44 -7.10
CA LEU A 89 32.84 6.66 -7.29
C LEU A 89 34.35 6.45 -7.55
N GLY A 90 34.82 5.19 -7.56
CA GLY A 90 36.25 4.88 -7.58
C GLY A 90 36.93 4.98 -8.95
N GLY A 91 36.18 5.04 -10.05
CA GLY A 91 36.76 5.20 -11.38
C GLY A 91 35.98 4.46 -12.51
N PRO A 92 36.56 4.40 -13.72
CA PRO A 92 35.83 3.88 -14.88
C PRO A 92 35.36 2.43 -14.77
N GLY A 93 36.03 1.61 -13.95
CA GLY A 93 35.62 0.21 -13.70
C GLY A 93 34.58 0.05 -12.59
N GLU A 94 34.31 1.08 -11.84
CA GLU A 94 33.39 1.07 -10.69
C GLU A 94 32.12 1.90 -10.94
N ALA A 95 32.05 2.61 -12.08
CA ALA A 95 30.90 3.43 -12.43
C ALA A 95 29.64 2.59 -12.65
N PHE A 96 28.50 3.06 -12.12
CA PHE A 96 27.19 2.46 -12.38
C PHE A 96 26.76 2.76 -13.83
N MET A 97 26.96 1.79 -14.72
CA MET A 97 26.71 1.92 -16.16
C MET A 97 25.34 1.37 -16.59
N SER A 98 24.30 1.55 -15.75
CA SER A 98 22.94 1.12 -16.08
C SER A 98 21.99 2.31 -16.15
N GLY A 99 21.10 2.29 -17.11
CA GLY A 99 20.09 3.33 -17.28
C GLY A 99 19.11 3.02 -18.39
N ALA A 100 17.91 3.60 -18.29
CA ALA A 100 16.89 3.55 -19.35
C ALA A 100 16.96 4.82 -20.20
N THR A 101 16.56 4.74 -21.47
CA THR A 101 16.58 5.87 -22.43
C THR A 101 15.84 7.11 -21.89
N TYR A 102 14.74 6.91 -21.16
CA TYR A 102 13.95 8.00 -20.58
C TYR A 102 14.26 8.29 -19.11
N MET A 103 15.37 7.78 -18.58
CA MET A 103 15.80 8.11 -17.22
C MET A 103 16.06 9.61 -17.07
N GLY A 104 15.56 10.22 -16.00
CA GLY A 104 15.70 11.65 -15.75
C GLY A 104 14.94 12.55 -16.73
N HIS A 105 13.85 12.06 -17.36
CA HIS A 105 13.05 12.84 -18.28
C HIS A 105 12.56 14.16 -17.64
N PRO A 106 12.91 15.34 -18.18
CA PRO A 106 12.69 16.63 -17.49
C PRO A 106 11.23 16.88 -17.09
N LEU A 107 10.27 16.56 -17.98
CA LEU A 107 8.84 16.76 -17.67
C LEU A 107 8.37 15.83 -16.55
N CYS A 108 8.85 14.58 -16.52
CA CYS A 108 8.49 13.64 -15.46
C CYS A 108 9.05 14.08 -14.12
N CYS A 109 10.32 14.54 -14.10
CA CYS A 109 10.95 15.08 -12.90
C CYS A 109 10.25 16.35 -12.40
N ALA A 110 9.90 17.28 -13.31
CA ALA A 110 9.17 18.48 -12.95
C ALA A 110 7.78 18.17 -12.35
N ALA A 111 7.07 17.19 -12.91
CA ALA A 111 5.79 16.74 -12.36
C ALA A 111 5.96 16.11 -10.97
N GLY A 112 7.02 15.32 -10.76
CA GLY A 112 7.35 14.77 -9.45
C GLY A 112 7.64 15.85 -8.42
N ILE A 113 8.47 16.85 -8.77
CA ILE A 113 8.78 17.99 -7.90
C ILE A 113 7.49 18.73 -7.51
N ALA A 114 6.68 19.14 -8.50
CA ALA A 114 5.44 19.85 -8.23
C ALA A 114 4.47 19.04 -7.34
N ASN A 115 4.40 17.72 -7.55
CA ASN A 115 3.60 16.84 -6.70
C ASN A 115 4.11 16.81 -5.24
N LEU A 116 5.43 16.66 -5.04
CA LEU A 116 6.01 16.62 -3.70
C LEU A 116 5.86 17.95 -2.96
N GLU A 117 6.01 19.08 -3.67
CA GLU A 117 5.76 20.42 -3.11
C GLU A 117 4.31 20.58 -2.62
N ILE A 118 3.32 19.98 -3.33
CA ILE A 118 1.92 19.96 -2.89
C ILE A 118 1.77 19.09 -1.64
N VAL A 119 2.32 17.88 -1.65
CA VAL A 119 2.25 16.97 -0.50
C VAL A 119 2.80 17.61 0.77
N GLU A 120 3.95 18.28 0.67
CA GLU A 120 4.59 18.98 1.78
C GLU A 120 3.78 20.21 2.21
N ARG A 121 3.48 21.13 1.28
CA ARG A 121 2.76 22.37 1.55
C ARG A 121 1.39 22.15 2.18
N GLU A 122 0.68 21.14 1.72
CA GLU A 122 -0.68 20.82 2.21
C GLU A 122 -0.67 19.81 3.37
N LYS A 123 0.52 19.44 3.86
CA LYS A 123 0.72 18.51 4.99
C LYS A 123 -0.05 17.19 4.80
N LEU A 124 0.03 16.62 3.59
CA LEU A 124 -0.78 15.45 3.25
C LEU A 124 -0.30 14.18 3.95
N VAL A 125 0.96 14.09 4.36
CA VAL A 125 1.49 12.98 5.17
C VAL A 125 0.87 13.00 6.56
N GLU A 126 0.87 14.16 7.22
CA GLU A 126 0.27 14.36 8.54
C GLU A 126 -1.24 14.11 8.49
N ARG A 127 -1.90 14.56 7.42
CA ARG A 127 -3.31 14.27 7.18
C ARG A 127 -3.58 12.76 7.07
N CYS A 128 -2.72 12.02 6.38
CA CYS A 128 -2.83 10.56 6.31
C CYS A 128 -2.64 9.89 7.67
N ALA A 129 -1.71 10.41 8.48
CA ALA A 129 -1.51 9.93 9.85
C ALA A 129 -2.74 10.18 10.72
N GLU A 130 -3.40 11.34 10.57
CA GLU A 130 -4.63 11.68 11.31
C GLU A 130 -5.85 10.86 10.86
N LEU A 131 -6.06 10.73 9.54
CA LEU A 131 -7.24 10.05 9.00
C LEU A 131 -7.09 8.52 8.96
N GLY A 132 -5.87 8.03 9.01
CA GLY A 132 -5.60 6.58 8.97
C GLY A 132 -6.39 5.80 10.03
N PRO A 133 -6.26 6.10 11.33
CA PRO A 133 -7.03 5.43 12.38
C PRO A 133 -8.54 5.48 12.12
N TYR A 134 -9.06 6.62 11.69
CA TYR A 134 -10.49 6.78 11.38
C TYR A 134 -10.95 5.83 10.26
N LEU A 135 -10.16 5.69 9.18
CA LEU A 135 -10.45 4.74 8.11
C LEU A 135 -10.37 3.29 8.62
N GLN A 136 -9.32 2.95 9.38
CA GLN A 136 -9.13 1.59 9.89
C GLN A 136 -10.24 1.18 10.85
N ASP A 137 -10.65 2.07 11.75
CA ASP A 137 -11.75 1.84 12.70
C ASP A 137 -13.08 1.66 11.96
N GLY A 138 -13.38 2.54 11.00
CA GLY A 138 -14.60 2.45 10.18
C GLY A 138 -14.65 1.13 9.41
N LEU A 139 -13.60 0.77 8.68
CA LEU A 139 -13.54 -0.51 7.97
C LEU A 139 -13.54 -1.72 8.92
N GLY A 140 -12.98 -1.56 10.12
CA GLY A 140 -12.97 -2.59 11.17
C GLY A 140 -14.37 -3.06 11.56
N THR A 141 -15.40 -2.22 11.44
CA THR A 141 -16.80 -2.60 11.71
C THR A 141 -17.31 -3.70 10.77
N LEU A 142 -16.77 -3.77 9.55
CA LEU A 142 -17.13 -4.77 8.55
C LEU A 142 -16.77 -6.21 8.97
N ARG A 143 -15.94 -6.39 10.01
CA ARG A 143 -15.67 -7.70 10.59
C ARG A 143 -16.92 -8.38 11.18
N SER A 144 -18.00 -7.63 11.40
CA SER A 144 -19.30 -8.19 11.83
C SER A 144 -19.95 -9.09 10.77
N HIS A 145 -19.68 -8.88 9.49
CA HIS A 145 -20.20 -9.71 8.41
C HIS A 145 -19.67 -11.14 8.46
N ALA A 146 -20.51 -12.11 8.17
CA ALA A 146 -20.15 -13.54 8.25
C ALA A 146 -19.01 -13.91 7.29
N ILE A 147 -18.97 -13.28 6.10
CA ILE A 147 -17.98 -13.57 5.06
C ILE A 147 -16.71 -12.70 5.12
N VAL A 148 -16.61 -11.75 6.03
CA VAL A 148 -15.39 -10.94 6.22
C VAL A 148 -14.47 -11.63 7.20
N GLY A 149 -13.42 -12.26 6.69
CA GLY A 149 -12.44 -13.01 7.48
C GLY A 149 -11.42 -12.11 8.17
N ASP A 150 -10.98 -11.04 7.49
CA ASP A 150 -10.05 -10.07 8.06
C ASP A 150 -10.22 -8.68 7.44
N VAL A 151 -9.89 -7.66 8.23
CA VAL A 151 -9.73 -6.26 7.78
C VAL A 151 -8.41 -5.76 8.37
N ARG A 152 -7.45 -5.40 7.55
CA ARG A 152 -6.10 -5.02 7.95
C ARG A 152 -5.60 -3.85 7.15
N GLY A 153 -4.67 -3.09 7.70
CA GLY A 153 -4.09 -1.94 6.99
C GLY A 153 -3.31 -1.01 7.91
N VAL A 154 -2.83 0.07 7.32
CA VAL A 154 -2.12 1.15 8.01
C VAL A 154 -2.31 2.46 7.25
N GLY A 155 -2.41 3.57 7.96
CA GLY A 155 -2.67 4.87 7.32
C GLY A 155 -3.92 4.83 6.44
N LEU A 156 -3.82 5.34 5.23
CA LEU A 156 -4.91 5.36 4.25
C LEU A 156 -4.82 4.20 3.23
N VAL A 157 -4.48 3.00 3.70
CA VAL A 157 -4.56 1.79 2.89
C VAL A 157 -5.03 0.62 3.75
N ALA A 158 -6.03 -0.12 3.26
CA ALA A 158 -6.58 -1.28 3.95
C ALA A 158 -6.92 -2.41 2.97
N GLY A 159 -6.90 -3.64 3.48
CA GLY A 159 -7.37 -4.85 2.83
C GLY A 159 -8.57 -5.43 3.57
N ILE A 160 -9.61 -5.83 2.84
CA ILE A 160 -10.77 -6.55 3.35
C ILE A 160 -10.76 -7.93 2.70
N GLU A 161 -10.54 -8.96 3.49
CA GLU A 161 -10.44 -10.34 3.02
C GLU A 161 -11.75 -11.09 3.23
N TYR A 162 -12.19 -11.81 2.21
CA TYR A 162 -13.43 -12.57 2.21
C TYR A 162 -13.16 -14.06 2.32
N VAL A 163 -13.86 -14.72 3.25
CA VAL A 163 -13.76 -16.14 3.52
C VAL A 163 -15.17 -16.77 3.55
N LYS A 164 -15.26 -18.04 3.17
CA LYS A 164 -16.46 -18.85 3.28
C LYS A 164 -16.74 -19.25 4.73
N ASP A 165 -15.68 -19.48 5.49
CA ASP A 165 -15.76 -19.89 6.89
C ASP A 165 -14.64 -19.20 7.67
N LYS A 166 -15.00 -18.41 8.68
CA LYS A 166 -14.05 -17.70 9.53
C LYS A 166 -13.24 -18.61 10.45
N ALA A 167 -13.83 -19.71 10.90
CA ALA A 167 -13.17 -20.62 11.84
C ALA A 167 -12.05 -21.41 11.17
N THR A 168 -12.30 -21.88 9.95
CA THR A 168 -11.33 -22.63 9.16
C THR A 168 -10.48 -21.75 8.26
N ARG A 169 -10.88 -20.48 8.05
CA ARG A 169 -10.30 -19.53 7.08
C ARG A 169 -10.42 -20.04 5.63
N GLU A 170 -11.39 -20.89 5.34
CA GLU A 170 -11.64 -21.40 4.00
C GLU A 170 -12.07 -20.28 3.08
N TRP A 171 -11.39 -20.12 1.96
CA TRP A 171 -11.77 -19.17 0.93
C TRP A 171 -12.94 -19.70 0.10
N PHE A 172 -13.70 -18.77 -0.48
CA PHE A 172 -14.66 -19.12 -1.52
C PHE A 172 -13.95 -19.70 -2.75
N ALA A 173 -14.58 -20.65 -3.44
CA ALA A 173 -14.05 -21.11 -4.71
C ALA A 173 -13.99 -19.93 -5.72
N PRO A 174 -12.92 -19.76 -6.48
CA PRO A 174 -12.76 -18.62 -7.41
C PRO A 174 -13.94 -18.42 -8.36
N ALA A 175 -14.57 -19.52 -8.81
CA ALA A 175 -15.74 -19.49 -9.69
C ALA A 175 -16.98 -18.83 -9.06
N GLN A 176 -17.04 -18.70 -7.73
CA GLN A 176 -18.15 -18.04 -7.04
C GLN A 176 -18.09 -16.51 -7.16
N GLY A 177 -16.90 -15.94 -7.38
CA GLY A 177 -16.69 -14.54 -7.68
C GLY A 177 -17.19 -13.57 -6.61
N VAL A 178 -17.10 -13.94 -5.32
CA VAL A 178 -17.67 -13.18 -4.20
C VAL A 178 -17.16 -11.76 -4.16
N ALA A 179 -15.83 -11.57 -4.19
CA ALA A 179 -15.25 -10.23 -4.20
C ALA A 179 -15.64 -9.44 -5.46
N ALA A 180 -15.73 -10.07 -6.61
CA ALA A 180 -16.19 -9.41 -7.83
C ALA A 180 -17.63 -8.88 -7.70
N LYS A 181 -18.53 -9.68 -7.12
CA LYS A 181 -19.92 -9.27 -6.88
C LYS A 181 -20.00 -8.10 -5.90
N ILE A 182 -19.23 -8.14 -4.80
CA ILE A 182 -19.18 -7.03 -3.83
C ILE A 182 -18.64 -5.76 -4.48
N ARG A 183 -17.58 -5.86 -5.30
CA ARG A 183 -17.05 -4.72 -6.07
C ARG A 183 -18.12 -4.13 -6.98
N ASP A 184 -18.85 -4.96 -7.71
CA ASP A 184 -19.84 -4.50 -8.68
C ASP A 184 -21.04 -3.83 -7.97
N GLU A 185 -21.46 -4.37 -6.83
CA GLU A 185 -22.46 -3.75 -5.96
C GLU A 185 -21.98 -2.40 -5.40
N ALA A 186 -20.74 -2.30 -4.94
CA ALA A 186 -20.16 -1.06 -4.45
C ALA A 186 -20.01 -0.02 -5.57
N PHE A 187 -19.61 -0.46 -6.77
CA PHE A 187 -19.48 0.41 -7.94
C PHE A 187 -20.82 1.03 -8.35
N GLN A 188 -21.91 0.27 -8.34
CA GLN A 188 -23.26 0.79 -8.61
C GLN A 188 -23.71 1.83 -7.58
N ARG A 189 -23.15 1.80 -6.37
CA ARG A 189 -23.39 2.77 -5.29
C ARG A 189 -22.37 3.91 -5.26
N GLY A 190 -21.50 4.01 -6.29
CA GLY A 190 -20.54 5.10 -6.45
C GLY A 190 -19.20 4.90 -5.74
N VAL A 191 -18.89 3.71 -5.25
CA VAL A 191 -17.61 3.38 -4.63
C VAL A 191 -16.85 2.35 -5.46
N PHE A 192 -15.66 2.71 -5.93
CA PHE A 192 -14.77 1.80 -6.62
C PHE A 192 -13.71 1.24 -5.68
N VAL A 193 -13.62 -0.08 -5.59
CA VAL A 193 -12.56 -0.79 -4.87
C VAL A 193 -11.83 -1.76 -5.80
N ARG A 194 -10.53 -1.97 -5.54
CA ARG A 194 -9.71 -2.85 -6.35
C ARG A 194 -9.63 -4.25 -5.73
N MET A 195 -9.81 -5.28 -6.56
CA MET A 195 -9.56 -6.66 -6.14
C MET A 195 -8.06 -6.97 -6.14
N LEU A 196 -7.62 -7.65 -5.11
CA LEU A 196 -6.26 -8.14 -4.89
C LEU A 196 -6.28 -9.61 -4.43
N GLY A 197 -5.10 -10.16 -4.14
CA GLY A 197 -4.96 -11.45 -3.45
C GLY A 197 -5.67 -12.61 -4.14
N GLY A 198 -5.51 -12.74 -5.46
CA GLY A 198 -6.19 -13.83 -6.21
C GLY A 198 -7.72 -13.70 -6.27
N GLY A 199 -8.28 -12.53 -5.99
CA GLY A 199 -9.72 -12.27 -6.04
C GLY A 199 -10.45 -12.46 -4.72
N HIS A 200 -9.74 -12.54 -3.60
CA HIS A 200 -10.34 -12.72 -2.27
C HIS A 200 -10.25 -11.46 -1.40
N VAL A 201 -9.51 -10.43 -1.82
CA VAL A 201 -9.28 -9.21 -1.04
C VAL A 201 -9.70 -7.99 -1.84
N HIS A 202 -10.37 -7.04 -1.19
CA HIS A 202 -10.49 -5.69 -1.68
C HIS A 202 -9.44 -4.77 -1.04
N ALA A 203 -8.76 -3.97 -1.86
CA ALA A 203 -7.98 -2.85 -1.39
C ALA A 203 -8.81 -1.58 -1.35
N VAL A 204 -8.75 -0.88 -0.23
CA VAL A 204 -9.25 0.48 -0.03
C VAL A 204 -8.04 1.39 0.12
N ALA A 205 -7.82 2.27 -0.84
CA ALA A 205 -6.68 3.19 -0.86
C ALA A 205 -7.13 4.55 -1.42
N PRO A 206 -7.87 5.33 -0.63
CA PRO A 206 -8.43 6.60 -1.07
C PRO A 206 -7.35 7.66 -1.31
N PRO A 207 -7.66 8.76 -2.05
CA PRO A 207 -6.76 9.89 -2.16
C PRO A 207 -6.53 10.55 -0.79
N PHE A 208 -5.37 11.17 -0.58
CA PHE A 208 -4.99 11.81 0.69
C PHE A 208 -5.91 12.96 1.10
N ILE A 209 -6.59 13.57 0.12
CA ILE A 209 -7.53 14.67 0.34
C ILE A 209 -8.95 14.20 0.72
N ILE A 210 -9.18 12.89 0.91
CA ILE A 210 -10.48 12.35 1.32
C ILE A 210 -10.97 13.00 2.61
N SER A 211 -12.29 13.26 2.72
CA SER A 211 -12.90 13.73 3.96
C SER A 211 -13.42 12.59 4.83
N LYS A 212 -13.73 12.87 6.11
CA LYS A 212 -14.34 11.88 7.02
C LYS A 212 -15.70 11.41 6.49
N GLU A 213 -16.51 12.33 5.96
CA GLU A 213 -17.82 12.01 5.37
C GLU A 213 -17.71 11.10 4.13
N GLN A 214 -16.63 11.27 3.37
CA GLN A 214 -16.35 10.37 2.25
C GLN A 214 -15.87 8.99 2.73
N ILE A 215 -15.09 8.93 3.82
CA ILE A 215 -14.72 7.66 4.46
C ILE A 215 -15.96 6.95 4.97
N ASP A 216 -16.87 7.65 5.66
CA ASP A 216 -18.14 7.10 6.13
C ASP A 216 -18.98 6.56 4.96
N THR A 217 -18.99 7.27 3.84
CA THR A 217 -19.66 6.81 2.62
C THR A 217 -19.05 5.51 2.09
N VAL A 218 -17.71 5.42 2.04
CA VAL A 218 -17.02 4.19 1.61
C VAL A 218 -17.37 3.01 2.52
N VAL A 219 -17.30 3.21 3.84
CA VAL A 219 -17.63 2.17 4.84
C VAL A 219 -19.07 1.71 4.69
N ARG A 220 -20.01 2.63 4.68
CA ARG A 220 -21.45 2.33 4.53
C ARG A 220 -21.75 1.58 3.21
N VAL A 221 -21.19 2.03 2.10
CA VAL A 221 -21.42 1.38 0.80
C VAL A 221 -20.83 -0.04 0.78
N LEU A 222 -19.67 -0.25 1.40
CA LEU A 222 -19.10 -1.59 1.50
C LEU A 222 -19.91 -2.48 2.42
N ASP A 223 -20.40 -1.98 3.55
CA ASP A 223 -21.30 -2.69 4.47
C ASP A 223 -22.55 -3.17 3.75
N GLU A 224 -23.26 -2.26 3.06
CA GLU A 224 -24.45 -2.58 2.27
C GLU A 224 -24.15 -3.61 1.17
N SER A 225 -23.04 -3.45 0.44
CA SER A 225 -22.66 -4.33 -0.68
C SER A 225 -22.31 -5.74 -0.21
N ILE A 226 -21.60 -5.85 0.91
CA ILE A 226 -21.27 -7.13 1.53
C ILE A 226 -22.56 -7.81 1.98
N GLY A 227 -23.48 -7.11 2.68
CA GLY A 227 -24.74 -7.66 3.14
C GLY A 227 -25.67 -8.13 2.00
N VAL A 228 -25.63 -7.48 0.83
CA VAL A 228 -26.36 -7.96 -0.36
C VAL A 228 -25.79 -9.29 -0.84
N VAL A 229 -24.47 -9.40 -0.92
CA VAL A 229 -23.81 -10.61 -1.41
C VAL A 229 -23.90 -11.75 -0.38
N GLU A 230 -23.82 -11.47 0.94
CA GLU A 230 -24.09 -12.47 1.98
C GLU A 230 -25.42 -13.17 1.77
N LYS A 231 -26.49 -12.40 1.58
CA LYS A 231 -27.84 -12.96 1.33
C LYS A 231 -27.91 -13.85 0.08
N GLN A 232 -27.13 -13.50 -0.98
CA GLN A 232 -27.06 -14.32 -2.20
C GLN A 232 -26.39 -15.68 -1.95
N PHE A 233 -25.52 -15.77 -0.95
CA PHE A 233 -24.80 -16.99 -0.58
C PHE A 233 -25.38 -17.71 0.63
N GLY A 234 -26.49 -17.23 1.20
CA GLY A 234 -27.23 -17.89 2.29
C GLY A 234 -26.66 -17.64 3.69
N TYR A 235 -25.93 -16.51 3.86
CA TYR A 235 -25.46 -16.04 5.17
C TYR A 235 -26.42 -15.06 5.82
#